data_c320359d11a3c215f6514d9ca20a2f80
#
_entry.id   c320359d11a3c215f6514d9ca20a2f80
#
_cell.length_a   1.000
_cell.length_b   1.000
_cell.length_c   1.000
_cell.angle_alpha   90.00
_cell.angle_beta   90.00
_cell.angle_gamma   90.00
#
_symmetry.space_group_name_H-M   'P 1'
#
loop_
_entity.id
_entity.type
_entity.pdbx_description
1 polymer ?
#
loop_
_entity_poly.entity_id
_entity_poly.type
_entity_poly.pdbx_seq_one_letter_code
_entity_poly.pdbx_strand_id
1 'polypeptide(L)'
;MNALRNCGLKKFFLTPCLRAQPELLQYLISIWDEHEQVFKFRDQVLELEVSDVYFITELSRRGPVPILTGSRPYGEKMEEVMARVCPRAHMGSGSKKVDIHTIPDLALRVVLHTITWAAGSQAPHEATKAQLLLALECMTPLLFDWGTAVTINMKRQLTKCKQAKLK
;
A
#
# COMPACT_ATOMS: atom_id res chain seq x y z
N MET A 1 -0.82 -7.70 17.04
CA MET A 1 -1.16 -8.81 16.10
C MET A 1 -2.66 -8.91 15.80
N ASN A 2 -3.56 -8.58 16.76
CA ASN A 2 -5.00 -8.66 16.52
C ASN A 2 -5.50 -7.66 15.45
N ALA A 3 -5.01 -6.43 15.45
CA ALA A 3 -5.40 -5.42 14.47
C ALA A 3 -5.12 -5.89 13.02
N LEU A 4 -3.92 -6.43 12.74
CA LEU A 4 -3.58 -6.97 11.41
C LEU A 4 -4.47 -8.16 11.01
N ARG A 5 -4.88 -8.99 11.98
CA ARG A 5 -5.81 -10.09 11.72
C ARG A 5 -7.20 -9.54 11.35
N ASN A 6 -7.68 -8.58 12.12
CA ASN A 6 -9.01 -8.01 11.98
C ASN A 6 -9.20 -7.30 10.63
N CYS A 7 -8.17 -6.62 10.15
CA CYS A 7 -8.24 -5.94 8.85
C CYS A 7 -7.73 -6.77 7.65
N GLY A 8 -7.30 -8.03 7.87
CA GLY A 8 -6.90 -8.93 6.78
C GLY A 8 -5.45 -8.78 6.28
N LEU A 9 -4.59 -8.02 6.98
CA LEU A 9 -3.18 -7.81 6.60
C LEU A 9 -2.19 -8.78 7.26
N LYS A 10 -2.65 -9.66 8.17
CA LYS A 10 -1.75 -10.50 8.97
C LYS A 10 -0.82 -11.36 8.12
N LYS A 11 -1.34 -12.01 7.08
CA LYS A 11 -0.55 -12.90 6.22
C LYS A 11 0.49 -12.13 5.42
N PHE A 12 0.11 -10.99 4.86
CA PHE A 12 1.02 -10.11 4.15
C PHE A 12 2.19 -9.64 5.06
N PHE A 13 1.89 -9.25 6.29
CA PHE A 13 2.93 -8.88 7.26
C PHE A 13 3.88 -10.04 7.59
N LEU A 14 3.41 -11.28 7.56
CA LEU A 14 4.21 -12.48 7.81
C LEU A 14 4.92 -13.01 6.55
N THR A 15 4.64 -12.44 5.37
CA THR A 15 5.31 -12.85 4.14
C THR A 15 6.81 -12.54 4.25
N PRO A 16 7.70 -13.52 4.01
CA PRO A 16 9.12 -13.30 4.12
C PRO A 16 9.59 -12.25 3.10
N CYS A 17 10.53 -11.41 3.53
CA CYS A 17 11.14 -10.43 2.65
C CYS A 17 12.00 -11.17 1.61
N LEU A 18 11.55 -11.20 0.37
CA LEU A 18 12.30 -11.77 -0.74
C LEU A 18 13.38 -10.79 -1.20
N ARG A 19 14.53 -11.31 -1.61
CA ARG A 19 15.55 -10.48 -2.25
C ARG A 19 15.01 -9.95 -3.57
N ALA A 20 15.13 -8.64 -3.76
CA ALA A 20 14.81 -8.03 -5.04
C ALA A 20 15.70 -8.65 -6.14
N GLN A 21 15.09 -8.94 -7.29
CA GLN A 21 15.78 -9.41 -8.50
C GLN A 21 15.68 -8.30 -9.55
N PRO A 22 16.64 -7.35 -9.58
CA PRO A 22 16.55 -6.17 -10.43
C PRO A 22 16.43 -6.52 -11.92
N GLU A 23 17.16 -7.53 -12.37
CA GLU A 23 17.16 -7.98 -13.77
C GLU A 23 15.78 -8.52 -14.18
N LEU A 24 15.18 -9.37 -13.33
CA LEU A 24 13.83 -9.87 -13.56
C LEU A 24 12.80 -8.72 -13.57
N LEU A 25 12.90 -7.79 -12.63
CA LEU A 25 12.02 -6.62 -12.60
C LEU A 25 12.18 -5.75 -13.84
N GLN A 26 13.42 -5.53 -14.28
CA GLN A 26 13.69 -4.78 -15.52
C GLN A 26 13.11 -5.49 -16.74
N TYR A 27 13.24 -6.80 -16.81
CA TYR A 27 12.65 -7.60 -17.88
C TYR A 27 11.11 -7.50 -17.85
N LEU A 28 10.46 -7.70 -16.70
CA LEU A 28 9.00 -7.57 -16.56
C LEU A 28 8.51 -6.17 -16.97
N ILE A 29 9.21 -5.11 -16.57
CA ILE A 29 8.87 -3.74 -17.00
C ILE A 29 9.04 -3.60 -18.52
N SER A 30 10.02 -4.26 -19.13
CA SER A 30 10.25 -4.17 -20.59
C SER A 30 9.11 -4.77 -21.41
N ILE A 31 8.51 -5.87 -20.94
CA ILE A 31 7.39 -6.55 -21.60
C ILE A 31 6.01 -6.07 -21.14
N TRP A 32 5.94 -5.11 -20.19
CA TRP A 32 4.68 -4.51 -19.73
C TRP A 32 4.08 -3.60 -20.81
N ASP A 33 2.82 -3.84 -21.18
CA ASP A 33 2.03 -2.93 -21.99
C ASP A 33 1.20 -2.02 -21.07
N GLU A 34 1.47 -0.71 -21.11
CA GLU A 34 0.84 0.26 -20.21
C GLU A 34 -0.60 0.59 -20.59
N HIS A 35 -0.99 0.40 -21.86
CA HIS A 35 -2.35 0.68 -22.35
C HIS A 35 -3.30 -0.45 -22.01
N GLU A 36 -2.88 -1.68 -22.28
CA GLU A 36 -3.68 -2.88 -21.99
C GLU A 36 -3.49 -3.37 -20.55
N GLN A 37 -2.45 -2.90 -19.83
CA GLN A 37 -2.08 -3.30 -18.47
C GLN A 37 -1.84 -4.81 -18.33
N VAL A 38 -1.10 -5.37 -19.30
CA VAL A 38 -0.73 -6.77 -19.37
C VAL A 38 0.74 -6.95 -19.68
N PHE A 39 1.29 -8.14 -19.46
CA PHE A 39 2.62 -8.51 -19.92
C PHE A 39 2.49 -9.17 -21.30
N LYS A 40 3.25 -8.67 -22.29
CA LYS A 40 3.32 -9.24 -23.65
C LYS A 40 4.63 -10.02 -23.78
N PHE A 41 4.54 -11.34 -23.78
CA PHE A 41 5.68 -12.22 -23.90
C PHE A 41 5.53 -13.07 -25.15
N ARG A 42 6.29 -12.77 -26.19
CA ARG A 42 6.16 -13.40 -27.51
C ARG A 42 4.71 -13.32 -28.01
N ASP A 43 4.08 -14.47 -28.28
CA ASP A 43 2.70 -14.58 -28.74
C ASP A 43 1.69 -14.73 -27.58
N GLN A 44 2.15 -14.59 -26.33
CA GLN A 44 1.32 -14.75 -25.15
C GLN A 44 1.07 -13.43 -24.44
N VAL A 45 -0.16 -13.27 -23.96
CA VAL A 45 -0.58 -12.18 -23.10
C VAL A 45 -0.83 -12.74 -21.72
N LEU A 46 -0.15 -12.18 -20.72
CA LEU A 46 -0.28 -12.56 -19.30
C LEU A 46 -0.87 -11.38 -18.54
N GLU A 47 -2.03 -11.60 -17.97
CA GLU A 47 -2.68 -10.62 -17.12
C GLU A 47 -2.26 -10.84 -15.65
N LEU A 48 -2.03 -9.73 -14.93
CA LEU A 48 -1.88 -9.76 -13.47
C LEU A 48 -3.27 -9.65 -12.84
N GLU A 49 -3.75 -10.75 -12.30
CA GLU A 49 -5.07 -10.84 -11.69
C GLU A 49 -5.02 -10.68 -10.16
N VAL A 50 -6.17 -10.36 -9.57
CA VAL A 50 -6.34 -10.32 -8.10
C VAL A 50 -6.15 -11.71 -7.49
N SER A 51 -6.50 -12.76 -8.24
CA SER A 51 -6.28 -14.16 -7.88
C SER A 51 -4.80 -14.47 -7.67
N ASP A 52 -3.90 -13.97 -8.52
CA ASP A 52 -2.47 -14.21 -8.40
C ASP A 52 -1.92 -13.59 -7.12
N VAL A 53 -2.30 -12.34 -6.84
CA VAL A 53 -1.94 -11.66 -5.59
C VAL A 53 -2.48 -12.42 -4.38
N TYR A 54 -3.73 -12.91 -4.44
CA TYR A 54 -4.32 -13.71 -3.38
C TYR A 54 -3.55 -15.02 -3.13
N PHE A 55 -3.22 -15.77 -4.18
CA PHE A 55 -2.50 -17.05 -4.03
C PHE A 55 -1.10 -16.87 -3.44
N ILE A 56 -0.43 -15.74 -3.75
CA ILE A 56 0.93 -15.47 -3.25
C ILE A 56 0.90 -14.92 -1.82
N THR A 57 -0.05 -14.02 -1.51
CA THR A 57 -0.01 -13.20 -0.29
C THR A 57 -1.10 -13.55 0.73
N GLU A 58 -2.11 -14.32 0.33
CA GLU A 58 -3.34 -14.60 1.09
C GLU A 58 -4.06 -13.33 1.59
N LEU A 59 -3.90 -12.20 0.89
CA LEU A 59 -4.59 -10.96 1.19
C LEU A 59 -6.10 -11.12 0.99
N SER A 60 -6.90 -10.54 1.89
CA SER A 60 -8.35 -10.59 1.80
C SER A 60 -8.86 -10.05 0.46
N ARG A 61 -9.89 -10.71 -0.07
CA ARG A 61 -10.66 -10.29 -1.26
C ARG A 61 -12.10 -9.91 -0.88
N ARG A 62 -12.33 -9.54 0.37
CA ARG A 62 -13.66 -9.22 0.92
C ARG A 62 -13.67 -7.82 1.51
N GLY A 63 -14.80 -7.14 1.39
CA GLY A 63 -14.99 -5.80 1.91
C GLY A 63 -14.69 -4.70 0.90
N PRO A 64 -14.71 -3.44 1.31
CA PRO A 64 -14.39 -2.32 0.45
C PRO A 64 -12.92 -2.33 0.04
N VAL A 65 -12.63 -1.88 -1.18
CA VAL A 65 -11.25 -1.73 -1.68
C VAL A 65 -10.62 -0.50 -1.05
N PRO A 66 -9.53 -0.64 -0.27
CA PRO A 66 -8.88 0.50 0.34
C PRO A 66 -8.06 1.29 -0.68
N ILE A 67 -8.04 2.61 -0.53
CA ILE A 67 -7.23 3.49 -1.36
C ILE A 67 -5.82 3.59 -0.76
N LEU A 68 -4.85 2.91 -1.37
CA LEU A 68 -3.45 2.88 -0.89
C LEU A 68 -2.67 4.14 -1.25
N THR A 69 -3.03 4.81 -2.36
CA THR A 69 -2.32 5.98 -2.88
C THR A 69 -3.31 7.03 -3.35
N GLY A 70 -2.96 8.30 -3.17
CA GLY A 70 -3.81 9.43 -3.54
C GLY A 70 -4.19 10.28 -2.33
N SER A 71 -4.98 11.32 -2.58
CA SER A 71 -5.55 12.17 -1.53
C SER A 71 -7.01 11.76 -1.29
N ARG A 72 -7.35 11.44 -0.06
CA ARG A 72 -8.74 11.49 0.39
C ARG A 72 -9.07 12.95 0.75
N PRO A 73 -10.27 13.43 0.48
CA PRO A 73 -10.69 14.70 1.05
C PRO A 73 -10.67 14.56 2.58
N TYR A 74 -9.85 15.39 3.21
CA TYR A 74 -9.81 15.46 4.68
C TYR A 74 -10.82 16.49 5.12
N GLY A 75 -11.77 16.09 5.95
CA GLY A 75 -12.60 17.03 6.68
C GLY A 75 -11.80 17.75 7.78
N GLU A 76 -12.39 18.77 8.37
CA GLU A 76 -11.83 19.58 9.47
C GLU A 76 -11.33 18.74 10.67
N LYS A 77 -11.80 17.50 10.81
CA LYS A 77 -11.42 16.57 11.88
C LYS A 77 -10.00 15.99 11.77
N MET A 78 -9.27 16.20 10.67
CA MET A 78 -7.94 15.62 10.53
C MET A 78 -6.93 16.18 11.54
N GLU A 79 -7.00 17.47 11.85
CA GLU A 79 -6.10 18.09 12.83
C GLU A 79 -6.34 17.53 14.24
N GLU A 80 -7.60 17.31 14.60
CA GLU A 80 -7.96 16.66 15.87
C GLU A 80 -7.45 15.22 15.95
N VAL A 81 -7.59 14.47 14.87
CA VAL A 81 -7.06 13.11 14.77
C VAL A 81 -5.53 13.12 14.91
N MET A 82 -4.85 14.03 14.22
CA MET A 82 -3.41 14.16 14.30
C MET A 82 -2.93 14.55 15.69
N ALA A 83 -3.57 15.51 16.35
CA ALA A 83 -3.25 15.92 17.71
C ALA A 83 -3.37 14.76 18.71
N ARG A 84 -4.36 13.91 18.52
CA ARG A 84 -4.60 12.72 19.36
C ARG A 84 -3.59 11.60 19.11
N VAL A 85 -3.26 11.33 17.83
CA VAL A 85 -2.47 10.16 17.41
C VAL A 85 -0.97 10.46 17.39
N CYS A 86 -0.60 11.68 17.08
CA CYS A 86 0.78 12.13 16.95
C CYS A 86 1.03 13.42 17.75
N PRO A 87 0.87 13.41 19.09
CA PRO A 87 0.95 14.63 19.91
C PRO A 87 2.33 15.31 19.88
N ARG A 88 3.37 14.61 19.46
CA ARG A 88 4.74 15.12 19.32
C ARG A 88 5.15 15.48 17.89
N ALA A 89 4.29 15.20 16.91
CA ALA A 89 4.57 15.60 15.55
C ALA A 89 4.37 17.11 15.43
N HIS A 90 5.47 17.88 15.44
CA HIS A 90 5.44 19.27 14.99
C HIS A 90 5.13 19.28 13.49
N MET A 91 3.87 19.19 13.19
CA MET A 91 3.37 19.32 11.84
C MET A 91 3.49 20.78 11.44
N GLY A 92 4.54 21.13 10.73
CA GLY A 92 4.51 22.37 9.96
C GLY A 92 3.22 22.37 9.15
N SER A 93 2.51 23.50 9.12
CA SER A 93 1.21 23.74 8.48
C SER A 93 1.14 23.43 6.98
N GLY A 94 1.76 22.36 6.50
CA GLY A 94 1.80 21.96 5.09
C GLY A 94 2.30 20.54 4.87
N SER A 95 2.76 19.84 5.91
CA SER A 95 3.26 18.47 5.72
C SER A 95 2.12 17.51 5.36
N LYS A 96 2.22 16.90 4.16
CA LYS A 96 1.30 15.85 3.70
C LYS A 96 1.67 14.47 4.26
N LYS A 97 2.78 14.37 4.99
CA LYS A 97 3.35 13.11 5.49
C LYS A 97 3.45 13.10 7.01
N VAL A 98 3.41 11.92 7.57
CA VAL A 98 3.51 11.62 9.00
C VAL A 98 4.70 10.71 9.21
N ASP A 99 5.58 11.05 10.14
CA ASP A 99 6.63 10.14 10.59
C ASP A 99 6.01 9.06 11.49
N ILE A 100 6.07 7.81 11.04
CA ILE A 100 5.46 6.66 11.72
C ILE A 100 6.10 6.44 13.12
N HIS A 101 7.37 6.77 13.28
CA HIS A 101 8.07 6.61 14.55
C HIS A 101 7.57 7.55 15.66
N THR A 102 6.94 8.65 15.29
CA THR A 102 6.37 9.60 16.26
C THR A 102 5.04 9.14 16.87
N ILE A 103 4.42 8.09 16.31
CA ILE A 103 3.15 7.53 16.80
C ILE A 103 3.42 6.69 18.04
N PRO A 104 2.83 7.00 19.22
CA PRO A 104 3.07 6.25 20.46
C PRO A 104 2.51 4.83 20.42
N ASP A 105 1.34 4.63 19.77
CA ASP A 105 0.67 3.33 19.69
C ASP A 105 1.42 2.37 18.76
N LEU A 106 2.01 1.33 19.37
CA LEU A 106 2.79 0.32 18.64
C LEU A 106 1.92 -0.47 17.65
N ALA A 107 0.66 -0.79 18.00
CA ALA A 107 -0.21 -1.54 17.12
C ALA A 107 -0.56 -0.73 15.87
N LEU A 108 -0.88 0.56 16.04
CA LEU A 108 -1.12 1.47 14.94
C LEU A 108 0.12 1.66 14.06
N ARG A 109 1.32 1.77 14.64
CA ARG A 109 2.58 1.81 13.88
C ARG A 109 2.76 0.60 13.00
N VAL A 110 2.56 -0.60 13.55
CA VAL A 110 2.71 -1.86 12.80
C VAL A 110 1.70 -1.94 11.64
N VAL A 111 0.44 -1.56 11.87
CA VAL A 111 -0.57 -1.51 10.80
C VAL A 111 -0.18 -0.51 9.73
N LEU A 112 0.25 0.68 10.13
CA LEU A 112 0.62 1.75 9.20
C LEU A 112 1.86 1.38 8.37
N HIS A 113 2.89 0.77 8.97
CA HIS A 113 4.02 0.23 8.23
C HIS A 113 3.61 -0.83 7.21
N THR A 114 2.69 -1.71 7.58
CA THR A 114 2.18 -2.74 6.68
C THR A 114 1.45 -2.13 5.49
N ILE A 115 0.66 -1.07 5.73
CA ILE A 115 -0.05 -0.33 4.67
C ILE A 115 0.93 0.40 3.75
N THR A 116 1.94 1.09 4.30
CA THR A 116 2.96 1.78 3.48
C THR A 116 3.74 0.79 2.62
N TRP A 117 4.03 -0.39 3.17
CA TRP A 117 4.67 -1.46 2.42
C TRP A 117 3.78 -1.99 1.29
N ALA A 118 2.50 -2.29 1.57
CA ALA A 118 1.52 -2.70 0.56
C ALA A 118 1.32 -1.64 -0.54
N ALA A 119 1.50 -0.36 -0.19
CA ALA A 119 1.48 0.76 -1.13
C ALA A 119 2.77 0.92 -1.95
N GLY A 120 3.79 0.08 -1.72
CA GLY A 120 5.09 0.19 -2.40
C GLY A 120 5.85 1.46 -2.07
N SER A 121 5.73 1.96 -0.83
CA SER A 121 6.43 3.17 -0.40
C SER A 121 7.94 2.93 -0.33
N GLN A 122 8.73 3.83 -0.91
CA GLN A 122 10.20 3.81 -0.80
C GLN A 122 10.70 4.43 0.51
N ALA A 123 9.84 5.16 1.23
CA ALA A 123 10.13 5.73 2.53
C ALA A 123 9.28 5.02 3.61
N PRO A 124 9.74 3.87 4.12
CA PRO A 124 8.92 3.02 5.01
C PRO A 124 8.61 3.66 6.37
N HIS A 125 9.33 4.71 6.74
CA HIS A 125 9.11 5.48 7.97
C HIS A 125 8.13 6.65 7.79
N GLU A 126 7.72 6.96 6.56
CA GLU A 126 6.78 8.04 6.26
C GLU A 126 5.46 7.50 5.71
N ALA A 127 4.37 7.99 6.24
CA ALA A 127 3.03 7.68 5.74
C ALA A 127 2.29 8.96 5.33
N THR A 128 1.38 8.83 4.39
CA THR A 128 0.45 9.92 4.08
C THR A 128 -0.66 9.99 5.14
N LYS A 129 -1.30 11.16 5.26
CA LYS A 129 -2.48 11.33 6.12
C LYS A 129 -3.61 10.35 5.75
N ALA A 130 -3.76 10.03 4.45
CA ALA A 130 -4.73 9.04 3.98
C ALA A 130 -4.43 7.63 4.49
N GLN A 131 -3.17 7.23 4.48
CA GLN A 131 -2.73 5.94 5.02
C GLN A 131 -2.91 5.87 6.54
N LEU A 132 -2.68 6.97 7.26
CA LEU A 132 -2.94 7.03 8.70
C LEU A 132 -4.43 6.84 9.01
N LEU A 133 -5.32 7.50 8.26
CA LEU A 133 -6.76 7.30 8.44
C LEU A 133 -7.17 5.85 8.16
N LEU A 134 -6.65 5.27 7.07
CA LEU A 134 -6.88 3.87 6.74
C LEU A 134 -6.37 2.95 7.86
N ALA A 135 -5.19 3.24 8.44
CA ALA A 135 -4.66 2.48 9.56
C ALA A 135 -5.56 2.56 10.80
N LEU A 136 -6.13 3.73 11.09
CA LEU A 136 -7.10 3.89 12.16
C LEU A 136 -8.40 3.11 11.91
N GLU A 137 -8.89 3.09 10.69
CA GLU A 137 -10.02 2.24 10.29
C GLU A 137 -9.69 0.75 10.50
N CYS A 138 -8.47 0.33 10.21
CA CYS A 138 -7.98 -1.03 10.44
C CYS A 138 -7.88 -1.43 11.92
N MET A 139 -7.86 -0.47 12.84
CA MET A 139 -7.91 -0.76 14.28
C MET A 139 -9.29 -1.25 14.73
N THR A 140 -10.33 -1.03 13.93
CA THR A 140 -11.66 -1.61 14.11
C THR A 140 -11.75 -2.97 13.37
N PRO A 141 -12.67 -3.88 13.73
CA PRO A 141 -12.83 -5.17 13.07
C PRO A 141 -13.54 -5.01 11.71
N LEU A 142 -12.86 -4.36 10.76
CA LEU A 142 -13.34 -4.14 9.39
C LEU A 142 -12.39 -4.83 8.41
N LEU A 143 -12.92 -5.74 7.60
CA LEU A 143 -12.18 -6.38 6.52
C LEU A 143 -12.17 -5.49 5.27
N PHE A 144 -11.03 -5.43 4.62
CA PHE A 144 -10.83 -4.73 3.34
C PHE A 144 -10.43 -5.72 2.24
N ASP A 145 -10.77 -5.40 1.00
CA ASP A 145 -10.27 -6.10 -0.19
C ASP A 145 -8.86 -5.61 -0.53
N TRP A 146 -7.88 -6.11 0.19
CA TRP A 146 -6.47 -5.79 -0.01
C TRP A 146 -5.92 -6.38 -1.30
N GLY A 147 -6.41 -7.55 -1.71
CA GLY A 147 -5.98 -8.19 -2.95
C GLY A 147 -6.20 -7.27 -4.16
N THR A 148 -7.40 -6.74 -4.31
CA THR A 148 -7.71 -5.77 -5.36
C THR A 148 -6.89 -4.49 -5.23
N ALA A 149 -6.76 -3.93 -4.02
CA ALA A 149 -6.00 -2.69 -3.82
C ALA A 149 -4.51 -2.82 -4.18
N VAL A 150 -3.88 -3.94 -3.79
CA VAL A 150 -2.48 -4.23 -4.12
C VAL A 150 -2.29 -4.47 -5.61
N THR A 151 -3.20 -5.24 -6.26
CA THR A 151 -3.15 -5.47 -7.71
C THR A 151 -3.22 -4.16 -8.50
N ILE A 152 -4.16 -3.28 -8.17
CA ILE A 152 -4.29 -1.95 -8.80
C ILE A 152 -3.00 -1.15 -8.61
N ASN A 153 -2.44 -1.17 -7.39
CA ASN A 153 -1.22 -0.45 -7.11
C ASN A 153 -0.01 -1.00 -7.88
N MET A 154 0.13 -2.33 -7.98
CA MET A 154 1.18 -2.97 -8.77
C MET A 154 1.11 -2.58 -10.25
N LYS A 155 -0.06 -2.68 -10.89
CA LYS A 155 -0.28 -2.26 -12.28
C LYS A 155 0.12 -0.79 -12.47
N ARG A 156 -0.27 0.09 -11.54
CA ARG A 156 0.10 1.51 -11.56
C ARG A 156 1.62 1.74 -11.43
N GLN A 157 2.31 0.99 -10.57
CA GLN A 157 3.76 1.11 -10.42
C GLN A 157 4.51 0.61 -11.66
N LEU A 158 4.09 -0.50 -12.26
CA LEU A 158 4.64 -1.00 -13.51
C LEU A 158 4.54 0.04 -14.64
N THR A 159 3.37 0.65 -14.81
CA THR A 159 3.15 1.73 -15.79
C THR A 159 4.07 2.92 -15.54
N LYS A 160 4.19 3.38 -14.28
CA LYS A 160 5.10 4.48 -13.94
C LYS A 160 6.56 4.16 -14.25
N CYS A 161 7.02 2.94 -13.91
CA CYS A 161 8.38 2.50 -14.18
C CYS A 161 8.65 2.40 -15.68
N LYS A 162 7.66 1.95 -16.48
CA LYS A 162 7.76 1.91 -17.95
C LYS A 162 7.92 3.32 -18.51
N GLN A 163 7.07 4.27 -18.11
CA GLN A 163 7.11 5.66 -18.54
C GLN A 163 8.40 6.39 -18.14
N ALA A 164 8.95 6.07 -16.97
CA ALA A 164 10.21 6.64 -16.52
C ALA A 164 11.43 6.18 -17.34
N LYS A 165 11.37 4.97 -17.94
CA LYS A 165 12.41 4.44 -18.83
C LYS A 165 12.35 5.00 -20.25
N LEU A 166 11.22 5.58 -20.65
CA LEU A 166 11.01 6.15 -21.97
C LEU A 166 11.43 7.63 -22.05
N LYS A 167 11.80 8.23 -20.91
CA LYS A 167 12.36 9.59 -20.79
C LYS A 167 13.87 9.54 -20.69
#